data_7978d3c5fd94b07e16c1faa4b924be0d
#
_entry.id   7978d3c5fd94b07e16c1faa4b924be0d
#
_cell.length_a   1.000
_cell.length_b   1.000
_cell.length_c   1.000
_cell.angle_alpha   90.00
_cell.angle_beta   90.00
_cell.angle_gamma   90.00
#
_symmetry.space_group_name_H-M   'P 1'
#
loop_
_entity.id
_entity.type
_entity.pdbx_description
1 polymer ?
#
loop_
_entity_poly.entity_id
_entity_poly.type
_entity_poly.pdbx_seq_one_letter_code
_entity_poly.pdbx_strand_id
1 'polypeptide(L)'
;MKTSIFAAGFCVLASVATAETPVLTVYTYDSFVSDWGPGPAVEKAFEATCGCDLQFVGAGDGAALLARIRLEGARTKADVVLGLDTNLTATAAETGLFAPSGIRANYDLPVAWEDTTFVPYDWGYFAFVYDKTKLATPPKGFKALAASDLKIVIQDPRSSTPGLGLLLWVKDAYGDEAPMIWEDLSDNIVTVTKGWSEAYGMFLEGEADMVLSYTTSPAYHLIAEQDDTKAAAPFAEGHYMQIEVAAKLAGTGQPELADKFLQFMVSDGFQSIIPTTNWMYPAITPADGLPDGFETLITPAKSLLVPAGQADALRDAALAEWLTALSK
;
A
#
# COMPACT_ATOMS: atom_id res chain seq x y z
N MET A 1 67.85 -57.44 -10.20
CA MET A 1 67.21 -56.40 -9.38
C MET A 1 66.19 -55.70 -10.26
N LYS A 2 64.87 -55.93 -10.03
CA LYS A 2 63.78 -55.28 -10.73
C LYS A 2 63.15 -54.26 -9.83
N THR A 3 63.31 -53.00 -10.14
CA THR A 3 62.76 -51.87 -9.37
C THR A 3 61.36 -51.56 -9.94
N SER A 4 60.31 -51.79 -9.12
CA SER A 4 58.93 -51.42 -9.45
C SER A 4 58.65 -50.00 -8.95
N ILE A 5 58.30 -49.11 -9.86
CA ILE A 5 57.84 -47.72 -9.53
C ILE A 5 56.34 -47.80 -9.36
N PHE A 6 55.84 -47.47 -8.14
CA PHE A 6 54.43 -47.24 -7.83
C PHE A 6 54.07 -45.75 -8.14
N ALA A 7 53.24 -45.59 -9.14
CA ALA A 7 52.62 -44.22 -9.38
C ALA A 7 51.37 -44.06 -8.50
N ALA A 8 51.45 -43.22 -7.53
CA ALA A 8 50.28 -42.82 -6.72
C ALA A 8 49.45 -41.77 -7.49
N GLY A 9 48.26 -42.20 -7.98
CA GLY A 9 47.29 -41.28 -8.59
C GLY A 9 46.62 -40.45 -7.52
N PHE A 10 46.79 -39.13 -7.57
CA PHE A 10 46.07 -38.17 -6.74
C PHE A 10 44.69 -37.85 -7.37
N CYS A 11 43.60 -38.45 -6.86
CA CYS A 11 42.24 -38.05 -7.22
C CYS A 11 41.90 -36.72 -6.51
N VAL A 12 41.89 -35.62 -7.24
CA VAL A 12 41.33 -34.33 -6.76
C VAL A 12 39.80 -34.44 -6.84
N LEU A 13 39.16 -34.64 -5.70
CA LEU A 13 37.71 -34.47 -5.55
C LEU A 13 37.41 -32.97 -5.63
N ALA A 14 36.89 -32.53 -6.75
CA ALA A 14 36.30 -31.19 -6.86
C ALA A 14 35.00 -31.16 -6.03
N SER A 15 35.01 -30.50 -4.90
CA SER A 15 33.80 -30.19 -4.15
C SER A 15 32.97 -29.19 -4.98
N VAL A 16 31.83 -29.64 -5.50
CA VAL A 16 30.83 -28.76 -6.08
C VAL A 16 30.19 -28.04 -4.90
N ALA A 17 30.61 -26.80 -4.64
CA ALA A 17 29.90 -25.92 -3.75
C ALA A 17 28.55 -25.61 -4.42
N THR A 18 27.45 -26.11 -3.88
CA THR A 18 26.12 -25.62 -4.22
C THR A 18 26.04 -24.21 -3.68
N ALA A 19 25.98 -23.23 -4.57
CA ALA A 19 25.66 -21.83 -4.14
C ALA A 19 24.30 -21.85 -3.45
N GLU A 20 24.23 -21.30 -2.25
CA GLU A 20 22.96 -21.10 -1.56
C GLU A 20 22.09 -20.16 -2.41
N THR A 21 20.80 -20.49 -2.55
CA THR A 21 19.85 -19.62 -3.25
C THR A 21 19.78 -18.27 -2.52
N PRO A 22 20.06 -17.16 -3.19
CA PRO A 22 20.01 -15.84 -2.53
C PRO A 22 18.56 -15.51 -2.12
N VAL A 23 18.41 -14.96 -0.92
CA VAL A 23 17.11 -14.56 -0.37
C VAL A 23 16.95 -13.06 -0.49
N LEU A 24 15.82 -12.60 -1.00
CA LEU A 24 15.40 -11.20 -0.97
C LEU A 24 14.27 -11.04 0.05
N THR A 25 14.47 -10.21 1.07
CA THR A 25 13.47 -9.95 2.10
C THR A 25 12.76 -8.62 1.84
N VAL A 26 11.45 -8.67 1.64
CA VAL A 26 10.60 -7.50 1.39
C VAL A 26 9.65 -7.31 2.57
N TYR A 27 9.78 -6.18 3.29
CA TYR A 27 8.80 -5.80 4.29
C TYR A 27 7.65 -5.06 3.63
N THR A 28 6.42 -5.47 3.97
CA THR A 28 5.21 -4.93 3.36
C THR A 28 4.03 -4.95 4.33
N TYR A 29 2.85 -4.53 3.88
CA TYR A 29 1.65 -4.53 4.70
C TYR A 29 0.95 -5.89 4.74
N ASP A 30 0.12 -6.08 5.78
CA ASP A 30 -0.44 -7.39 6.11
C ASP A 30 -1.39 -7.92 5.01
N SER A 31 -2.20 -7.05 4.38
CA SER A 31 -3.07 -7.47 3.29
C SER A 31 -2.31 -7.87 2.01
N PHE A 32 -1.12 -7.31 1.76
CA PHE A 32 -0.28 -7.72 0.62
C PHE A 32 0.14 -9.18 0.70
N VAL A 33 0.46 -9.67 1.91
CA VAL A 33 0.95 -11.04 2.15
C VAL A 33 -0.15 -12.05 2.45
N SER A 34 -1.41 -11.62 2.51
CA SER A 34 -2.55 -12.51 2.69
C SER A 34 -2.69 -13.45 1.50
N ASP A 35 -3.31 -14.63 1.70
CA ASP A 35 -3.51 -15.62 0.63
C ASP A 35 -4.29 -15.06 -0.57
N TRP A 36 -5.14 -14.08 -0.33
CA TRP A 36 -5.93 -13.36 -1.35
C TRP A 36 -5.26 -12.08 -1.87
N GLY A 37 -4.16 -11.64 -1.24
CA GLY A 37 -3.41 -10.46 -1.64
C GLY A 37 -2.45 -10.71 -2.80
N PRO A 38 -1.74 -9.68 -3.26
CA PRO A 38 -0.83 -9.80 -4.41
C PRO A 38 0.44 -10.61 -4.13
N GLY A 39 0.86 -10.73 -2.87
CA GLY A 39 2.12 -11.36 -2.47
C GLY A 39 2.39 -12.72 -3.11
N PRO A 40 1.48 -13.71 -3.00
CA PRO A 40 1.71 -15.05 -3.58
C PRO A 40 1.90 -15.04 -5.10
N ALA A 41 1.18 -14.18 -5.82
CA ALA A 41 1.30 -14.06 -7.27
C ALA A 41 2.60 -13.35 -7.68
N VAL A 42 2.98 -12.30 -6.93
CA VAL A 42 4.23 -11.54 -7.12
C VAL A 42 5.45 -12.42 -6.86
N GLU A 43 5.46 -13.17 -5.73
CA GLU A 43 6.51 -14.14 -5.38
C GLU A 43 6.72 -15.12 -6.53
N LYS A 44 5.67 -15.82 -6.93
CA LYS A 44 5.72 -16.79 -8.02
C LYS A 44 6.25 -16.20 -9.34
N ALA A 45 5.79 -14.98 -9.69
CA ALA A 45 6.19 -14.35 -10.95
C ALA A 45 7.64 -13.89 -10.93
N PHE A 46 8.13 -13.35 -9.80
CA PHE A 46 9.51 -12.89 -9.67
C PHE A 46 10.50 -14.06 -9.59
N GLU A 47 10.19 -15.08 -8.79
CA GLU A 47 11.04 -16.26 -8.61
C GLU A 47 11.23 -17.05 -9.90
N ALA A 48 10.26 -17.03 -10.79
CA ALA A 48 10.39 -17.65 -12.11
C ALA A 48 11.57 -17.09 -12.94
N THR A 49 12.05 -15.89 -12.60
CA THR A 49 13.09 -15.18 -13.37
C THR A 49 14.30 -14.75 -12.57
N CYS A 50 14.21 -14.64 -11.25
CA CYS A 50 15.30 -14.12 -10.45
C CYS A 50 16.40 -15.13 -10.10
N GLY A 51 16.06 -16.40 -9.98
CA GLY A 51 16.96 -17.43 -9.42
C GLY A 51 17.20 -17.20 -7.93
N CYS A 52 16.20 -16.70 -7.21
CA CYS A 52 16.24 -16.32 -5.81
C CYS A 52 15.02 -16.87 -5.06
N ASP A 53 15.01 -16.72 -3.75
CA ASP A 53 13.89 -16.93 -2.85
C ASP A 53 13.39 -15.55 -2.41
N LEU A 54 12.15 -15.18 -2.75
CA LEU A 54 11.52 -13.92 -2.37
C LEU A 54 10.69 -14.11 -1.12
N GLN A 55 11.07 -13.46 -0.04
CA GLN A 55 10.38 -13.56 1.24
C GLN A 55 9.68 -12.25 1.61
N PHE A 56 8.35 -12.29 1.69
CA PHE A 56 7.56 -11.19 2.21
C PHE A 56 7.39 -11.27 3.72
N VAL A 57 7.46 -10.14 4.40
CA VAL A 57 7.25 -10.02 5.85
C VAL A 57 6.21 -8.94 6.12
N GLY A 58 5.04 -9.34 6.60
CA GLY A 58 3.99 -8.41 7.01
C GLY A 58 4.40 -7.57 8.23
N ALA A 59 4.02 -6.30 8.23
CA ALA A 59 4.40 -5.33 9.26
C ALA A 59 3.27 -4.35 9.63
N GLY A 60 2.03 -4.78 9.53
CA GLY A 60 0.85 -3.91 9.69
C GLY A 60 0.54 -3.16 8.38
N ASP A 61 0.02 -1.94 8.44
CA ASP A 61 -0.14 -1.06 7.27
C ASP A 61 1.05 -0.08 7.15
N GLY A 62 1.03 0.83 6.16
CA GLY A 62 2.17 1.66 5.78
C GLY A 62 2.78 2.50 6.91
N ALA A 63 1.97 3.11 7.79
CA ALA A 63 2.50 3.90 8.91
C ALA A 63 3.19 2.99 9.95
N ALA A 64 2.64 1.80 10.24
CA ALA A 64 3.27 0.80 11.12
C ALA A 64 4.55 0.24 10.48
N LEU A 65 4.54 -0.01 9.17
CA LEU A 65 5.69 -0.45 8.40
C LEU A 65 6.86 0.54 8.50
N LEU A 66 6.60 1.84 8.29
CA LEU A 66 7.64 2.87 8.44
C LEU A 66 8.14 2.97 9.88
N ALA A 67 7.24 2.88 10.87
CA ALA A 67 7.61 2.90 12.28
C ALA A 67 8.54 1.73 12.62
N ARG A 68 8.30 0.53 12.10
CA ARG A 68 9.15 -0.64 12.26
C ARG A 68 10.53 -0.42 11.63
N ILE A 69 10.60 0.07 10.40
CA ILE A 69 11.88 0.37 9.72
C ILE A 69 12.70 1.40 10.52
N ARG A 70 12.06 2.45 11.04
CA ARG A 70 12.72 3.45 11.90
C ARG A 70 13.25 2.85 13.20
N LEU A 71 12.48 1.97 13.83
CA LEU A 71 12.87 1.29 15.07
C LEU A 71 14.06 0.33 14.85
N GLU A 72 14.05 -0.44 13.79
CA GLU A 72 15.10 -1.37 13.42
C GLU A 72 16.36 -0.62 12.95
N GLY A 73 16.19 0.48 12.23
CA GLY A 73 17.27 1.31 11.69
C GLY A 73 18.22 0.50 10.82
N ALA A 74 19.53 0.70 11.00
CA ALA A 74 20.56 -0.05 10.25
C ALA A 74 20.60 -1.56 10.55
N ARG A 75 19.81 -2.05 11.50
CA ARG A 75 19.71 -3.47 11.84
C ARG A 75 18.54 -4.17 11.16
N THR A 76 17.74 -3.45 10.37
CA THR A 76 16.63 -4.03 9.64
C THR A 76 17.08 -5.23 8.81
N LYS A 77 16.18 -6.21 8.65
CA LYS A 77 16.41 -7.36 7.80
C LYS A 77 15.80 -7.19 6.41
N ALA A 78 15.07 -6.10 6.21
CA ALA A 78 14.50 -5.81 4.92
C ALA A 78 15.58 -5.41 3.91
N ASP A 79 15.47 -5.91 2.70
CA ASP A 79 16.21 -5.44 1.54
C ASP A 79 15.41 -4.37 0.79
N VAL A 80 14.08 -4.56 0.75
CA VAL A 80 13.12 -3.66 0.12
C VAL A 80 11.96 -3.42 1.09
N VAL A 81 11.41 -2.21 1.08
CA VAL A 81 10.15 -1.85 1.71
C VAL A 81 9.14 -1.58 0.59
N LEU A 82 7.97 -2.20 0.68
CA LEU A 82 6.87 -2.08 -0.28
C LEU A 82 5.58 -1.73 0.49
N GLY A 83 4.85 -0.67 0.08
CA GLY A 83 3.59 -0.27 0.71
C GLY A 83 3.71 0.92 1.66
N LEU A 84 4.75 1.75 1.50
CA LEU A 84 4.65 3.15 1.92
C LEU A 84 3.81 3.91 0.88
N ASP A 85 3.30 5.08 1.26
CA ASP A 85 2.58 5.95 0.34
C ASP A 85 3.18 7.36 0.31
N THR A 86 2.66 8.19 -0.60
CA THR A 86 3.12 9.58 -0.77
C THR A 86 3.07 10.42 0.51
N ASN A 87 2.21 10.08 1.47
CA ASN A 87 2.12 10.78 2.75
C ASN A 87 3.29 10.47 3.70
N LEU A 88 4.02 9.38 3.44
CA LEU A 88 5.11 8.88 4.28
C LEU A 88 6.49 9.05 3.64
N THR A 89 6.58 9.34 2.32
CA THR A 89 7.87 9.37 1.61
C THR A 89 8.83 10.43 2.13
N ALA A 90 8.36 11.61 2.53
CA ALA A 90 9.22 12.64 3.13
C ALA A 90 9.84 12.17 4.45
N THR A 91 9.00 11.68 5.38
CA THR A 91 9.47 11.10 6.65
C THR A 91 10.41 9.93 6.43
N ALA A 92 10.13 9.06 5.44
CA ALA A 92 10.99 7.94 5.10
C ALA A 92 12.36 8.40 4.59
N ALA A 93 12.39 9.39 3.69
CA ALA A 93 13.62 9.95 3.15
C ALA A 93 14.51 10.58 4.24
N GLU A 94 13.92 11.27 5.21
CA GLU A 94 14.65 11.88 6.35
C GLU A 94 15.39 10.86 7.22
N THR A 95 14.97 9.59 7.21
CA THR A 95 15.67 8.53 7.97
C THR A 95 17.06 8.24 7.43
N GLY A 96 17.34 8.55 6.16
CA GLY A 96 18.58 8.17 5.48
C GLY A 96 18.75 6.66 5.25
N LEU A 97 17.70 5.85 5.49
CA LEU A 97 17.74 4.39 5.37
C LEU A 97 17.49 3.88 3.95
N PHE A 98 16.97 4.73 3.06
CA PHE A 98 16.61 4.36 1.70
C PHE A 98 17.65 4.81 0.69
N ALA A 99 17.86 4.03 -0.36
CA ALA A 99 18.80 4.31 -1.44
C ALA A 99 18.06 4.69 -2.73
N PRO A 100 18.67 5.49 -3.62
CA PRO A 100 18.11 5.74 -4.94
C PRO A 100 17.80 4.44 -5.67
N SER A 101 16.64 4.37 -6.31
CA SER A 101 16.17 3.17 -7.02
C SER A 101 16.88 2.94 -8.36
N GLY A 102 17.31 4.03 -9.01
CA GLY A 102 17.82 3.97 -10.39
C GLY A 102 16.76 3.66 -11.44
N ILE A 103 15.50 3.45 -11.04
CA ILE A 103 14.40 3.11 -11.94
C ILE A 103 13.97 4.34 -12.75
N ARG A 104 13.75 4.13 -14.03
CA ARG A 104 13.15 5.11 -14.95
C ARG A 104 12.05 4.40 -15.72
N ALA A 105 10.82 4.85 -15.53
CA ALA A 105 9.64 4.31 -16.23
C ALA A 105 8.70 5.46 -16.60
N ASN A 106 7.84 5.21 -17.57
CA ASN A 106 6.73 6.09 -17.88
C ASN A 106 5.54 5.59 -17.08
N TYR A 107 5.09 6.39 -16.13
CA TYR A 107 3.97 6.05 -15.27
C TYR A 107 2.67 6.64 -15.79
N ASP A 108 1.58 5.89 -15.63
CA ASP A 108 0.21 6.33 -15.97
C ASP A 108 -0.51 6.92 -14.73
N LEU A 109 0.25 7.63 -13.91
CA LEU A 109 -0.27 8.29 -12.71
C LEU A 109 -1.00 9.59 -13.08
N PRO A 110 -2.04 9.99 -12.32
CA PRO A 110 -2.71 11.27 -12.51
C PRO A 110 -1.83 12.51 -12.25
N VAL A 111 -0.66 12.31 -11.67
CA VAL A 111 0.33 13.36 -11.35
C VAL A 111 1.71 12.96 -11.88
N ALA A 112 2.55 13.96 -12.18
CA ALA A 112 3.93 13.70 -12.57
C ALA A 112 4.72 13.06 -11.41
N TRP A 113 5.56 12.08 -11.71
CA TRP A 113 6.41 11.39 -10.75
C TRP A 113 7.88 11.73 -11.00
N GLU A 114 8.51 12.38 -10.03
CA GLU A 114 9.91 12.84 -10.14
C GLU A 114 10.82 12.25 -9.04
N ASP A 115 10.27 11.48 -8.10
CA ASP A 115 11.05 10.87 -7.03
C ASP A 115 12.02 9.82 -7.60
N THR A 116 13.27 9.84 -7.13
CA THR A 116 14.32 8.93 -7.61
C THR A 116 14.64 7.81 -6.64
N THR A 117 14.04 7.82 -5.46
CA THR A 117 14.21 6.82 -4.40
C THR A 117 13.03 5.87 -4.34
N PHE A 118 11.82 6.44 -4.31
CA PHE A 118 10.58 5.70 -4.18
C PHE A 118 10.00 5.39 -5.56
N VAL A 119 9.65 4.12 -5.79
CA VAL A 119 9.11 3.60 -7.06
C VAL A 119 7.62 3.38 -6.88
N PRO A 120 6.73 4.09 -7.59
CA PRO A 120 5.30 3.88 -7.50
C PRO A 120 4.93 2.55 -8.18
N TYR A 121 3.97 1.85 -7.59
CA TYR A 121 3.50 0.59 -8.17
C TYR A 121 1.98 0.52 -8.34
N ASP A 122 1.23 1.23 -7.51
CA ASP A 122 -0.21 1.40 -7.67
C ASP A 122 -0.70 2.73 -7.10
N TRP A 123 -1.98 3.03 -7.35
CA TRP A 123 -2.61 4.24 -6.85
C TRP A 123 -4.13 4.11 -6.81
N GLY A 124 -4.77 5.01 -6.08
CA GLY A 124 -6.22 5.12 -6.00
C GLY A 124 -6.64 6.34 -5.20
N TYR A 125 -7.94 6.42 -4.89
CA TYR A 125 -8.49 7.47 -4.06
C TYR A 125 -9.19 6.87 -2.84
N PHE A 126 -8.99 7.44 -1.68
CA PHE A 126 -9.77 7.05 -0.51
C PHE A 126 -11.26 7.39 -0.70
N ALA A 127 -12.11 6.51 -0.22
CA ALA A 127 -13.55 6.68 -0.26
C ALA A 127 -14.23 5.89 0.87
N PHE A 128 -15.41 6.32 1.28
CA PHE A 128 -16.29 5.48 2.08
C PHE A 128 -17.06 4.53 1.16
N VAL A 129 -16.91 3.23 1.40
CA VAL A 129 -17.64 2.16 0.70
C VAL A 129 -18.89 1.81 1.47
N TYR A 130 -19.98 1.54 0.74
CA TYR A 130 -21.29 1.20 1.30
C TYR A 130 -21.99 0.13 0.46
N ASP A 131 -23.07 -0.45 1.01
CA ASP A 131 -23.93 -1.39 0.31
C ASP A 131 -25.19 -0.68 -0.22
N LYS A 132 -25.36 -0.65 -1.55
CA LYS A 132 -26.50 0.01 -2.23
C LYS A 132 -27.86 -0.59 -1.83
N THR A 133 -27.89 -1.83 -1.38
CA THR A 133 -29.12 -2.49 -0.93
C THR A 133 -29.58 -2.02 0.45
N LYS A 134 -28.63 -1.54 1.26
CA LYS A 134 -28.90 -1.01 2.60
C LYS A 134 -29.01 0.51 2.63
N LEU A 135 -28.23 1.19 1.78
CA LEU A 135 -28.15 2.65 1.71
C LEU A 135 -28.37 3.12 0.27
N ALA A 136 -29.60 3.49 -0.06
CA ALA A 136 -29.97 3.91 -1.42
C ALA A 136 -29.36 5.25 -1.85
N THR A 137 -29.06 6.14 -0.88
CA THR A 137 -28.51 7.47 -1.14
C THR A 137 -27.40 7.77 -0.13
N PRO A 138 -26.13 7.61 -0.51
CA PRO A 138 -25.00 7.88 0.37
C PRO A 138 -24.83 9.38 0.62
N PRO A 139 -24.22 9.81 1.73
CA PRO A 139 -23.85 11.19 1.96
C PRO A 139 -22.86 11.66 0.88
N LYS A 140 -22.98 12.95 0.51
CA LYS A 140 -22.17 13.54 -0.55
C LYS A 140 -20.98 14.36 -0.03
N GLY A 141 -20.54 14.09 1.19
CA GLY A 141 -19.43 14.79 1.83
C GLY A 141 -19.41 14.58 3.33
N PHE A 142 -18.34 15.01 3.98
CA PHE A 142 -18.14 14.82 5.42
C PHE A 142 -19.21 15.49 6.28
N LYS A 143 -19.61 16.72 5.95
CA LYS A 143 -20.67 17.43 6.69
C LYS A 143 -22.03 16.72 6.57
N ALA A 144 -22.33 16.14 5.41
CA ALA A 144 -23.56 15.36 5.21
C ALA A 144 -23.51 14.01 5.93
N LEU A 145 -22.31 13.37 5.99
CA LEU A 145 -22.09 12.15 6.75
C LEU A 145 -22.26 12.43 8.26
N ALA A 146 -21.62 13.45 8.78
CA ALA A 146 -21.73 13.87 10.19
C ALA A 146 -23.16 14.21 10.62
N ALA A 147 -23.95 14.79 9.71
CA ALA A 147 -25.36 15.14 9.97
C ALA A 147 -26.31 13.92 9.88
N SER A 148 -25.82 12.71 9.61
CA SER A 148 -26.60 11.49 9.48
C SER A 148 -26.45 10.60 10.71
N ASP A 149 -27.35 9.58 10.83
CA ASP A 149 -27.24 8.55 11.86
C ASP A 149 -26.36 7.37 11.42
N LEU A 150 -25.71 7.45 10.24
CA LEU A 150 -24.90 6.37 9.67
C LEU A 150 -23.70 6.05 10.56
N LYS A 151 -23.41 4.78 10.65
CA LYS A 151 -22.28 4.24 11.42
C LYS A 151 -21.13 3.91 10.47
N ILE A 152 -19.94 4.38 10.82
CA ILE A 152 -18.74 4.19 10.02
C ILE A 152 -17.64 3.49 10.81
N VAL A 153 -16.83 2.70 10.11
CA VAL A 153 -15.55 2.18 10.60
C VAL A 153 -14.44 2.88 9.85
N ILE A 154 -13.46 3.37 10.58
CA ILE A 154 -12.25 3.99 10.07
C ILE A 154 -11.02 3.30 10.66
N GLN A 155 -9.83 3.65 10.18
CA GLN A 155 -8.58 3.12 10.67
C GLN A 155 -7.79 4.18 11.42
N ASP A 156 -6.89 3.73 12.30
CA ASP A 156 -6.01 4.59 13.10
C ASP A 156 -4.91 5.22 12.21
N PRO A 157 -4.85 6.55 12.12
CA PRO A 157 -3.85 7.25 11.32
C PRO A 157 -2.40 7.02 11.75
N ARG A 158 -2.19 6.49 12.96
CA ARG A 158 -0.86 6.19 13.51
C ARG A 158 -0.30 4.86 13.02
N SER A 159 -1.14 3.98 12.48
CA SER A 159 -0.74 2.64 12.02
C SER A 159 -1.13 2.36 10.58
N SER A 160 -2.27 2.90 10.10
CA SER A 160 -2.90 2.55 8.83
C SER A 160 -2.71 3.61 7.76
N THR A 161 -2.46 3.18 6.53
CA THR A 161 -2.41 4.03 5.34
C THR A 161 -3.74 4.74 5.08
N PRO A 162 -4.91 4.04 5.01
CA PRO A 162 -6.19 4.73 4.87
C PRO A 162 -6.50 5.68 6.03
N GLY A 163 -6.15 5.31 7.25
CA GLY A 163 -6.35 6.18 8.42
C GLY A 163 -5.58 7.49 8.31
N LEU A 164 -4.29 7.44 7.92
CA LEU A 164 -3.49 8.62 7.66
C LEU A 164 -4.02 9.41 6.46
N GLY A 165 -4.43 8.72 5.41
CA GLY A 165 -5.04 9.34 4.24
C GLY A 165 -6.32 10.10 4.57
N LEU A 166 -7.22 9.52 5.40
CA LEU A 166 -8.42 10.20 5.87
C LEU A 166 -8.10 11.44 6.71
N LEU A 167 -7.10 11.33 7.59
CA LEU A 167 -6.64 12.46 8.41
C LEU A 167 -6.25 13.65 7.52
N LEU A 168 -5.44 13.41 6.50
CA LEU A 168 -4.98 14.43 5.57
C LEU A 168 -6.09 14.87 4.60
N TRP A 169 -7.00 13.97 4.22
CA TRP A 169 -8.17 14.32 3.40
C TRP A 169 -9.05 15.35 4.08
N VAL A 170 -9.42 15.12 5.34
CA VAL A 170 -10.21 16.09 6.12
C VAL A 170 -9.44 17.40 6.27
N LYS A 171 -8.13 17.33 6.55
CA LYS A 171 -7.30 18.54 6.72
C LYS A 171 -7.15 19.34 5.42
N ASP A 172 -6.94 18.68 4.27
CA ASP A 172 -6.84 19.34 2.97
C ASP A 172 -8.18 19.95 2.49
N ALA A 173 -9.28 19.23 2.76
CA ALA A 173 -10.61 19.68 2.36
C ALA A 173 -11.13 20.85 3.19
N TYR A 174 -10.80 20.94 4.49
CA TYR A 174 -11.43 21.87 5.43
C TYR A 174 -10.45 22.80 6.15
N GLY A 175 -9.15 22.60 6.03
CA GLY A 175 -8.14 23.50 6.63
C GLY A 175 -8.34 23.67 8.13
N ASP A 176 -8.60 24.91 8.57
CA ASP A 176 -8.80 25.26 9.98
C ASP A 176 -10.16 24.77 10.53
N GLU A 177 -11.11 24.39 9.67
CA GLU A 177 -12.39 23.79 10.09
C GLU A 177 -12.26 22.26 10.38
N ALA A 178 -11.14 21.63 10.07
CA ALA A 178 -10.96 20.18 10.25
C ALA A 178 -11.26 19.67 11.67
N PRO A 179 -10.88 20.37 12.77
CA PRO A 179 -11.24 19.94 14.13
C PRO A 179 -12.75 19.82 14.35
N MET A 180 -13.52 20.77 13.79
CA MET A 180 -14.98 20.78 13.91
C MET A 180 -15.59 19.59 13.11
N ILE A 181 -15.05 19.28 11.93
CA ILE A 181 -15.48 18.11 11.15
C ILE A 181 -15.26 16.82 11.94
N TRP A 182 -14.12 16.67 12.63
CA TRP A 182 -13.85 15.51 13.48
C TRP A 182 -14.78 15.42 14.68
N GLU A 183 -15.09 16.57 15.32
CA GLU A 183 -16.07 16.63 16.42
C GLU A 183 -17.45 16.18 15.95
N ASP A 184 -17.90 16.69 14.80
CA ASP A 184 -19.21 16.35 14.23
C ASP A 184 -19.30 14.88 13.79
N LEU A 185 -18.18 14.28 13.30
CA LEU A 185 -18.12 12.88 12.88
C LEU A 185 -17.99 11.90 14.05
N SER A 186 -17.62 12.35 15.24
CA SER A 186 -17.28 11.46 16.37
C SER A 186 -18.40 10.49 16.72
N ASP A 187 -19.67 10.91 16.64
CA ASP A 187 -20.84 10.08 16.94
C ASP A 187 -21.14 9.02 15.84
N ASN A 188 -20.61 9.21 14.64
CA ASN A 188 -20.75 8.26 13.54
C ASN A 188 -19.70 7.12 13.62
N ILE A 189 -18.52 7.39 14.21
CA ILE A 189 -17.41 6.44 14.27
C ILE A 189 -17.69 5.39 15.34
N VAL A 190 -17.99 4.14 14.93
CA VAL A 190 -18.25 3.04 15.87
C VAL A 190 -16.96 2.36 16.30
N THR A 191 -15.94 2.35 15.45
CA THR A 191 -14.64 1.72 15.73
C THR A 191 -13.54 2.38 14.91
N VAL A 192 -12.37 2.45 15.52
CA VAL A 192 -11.10 2.80 14.88
C VAL A 192 -10.21 1.57 14.91
N THR A 193 -10.04 0.90 13.77
CA THR A 193 -9.26 -0.32 13.68
C THR A 193 -7.78 -0.05 13.51
N LYS A 194 -6.95 -1.05 13.78
CA LYS A 194 -5.51 -0.97 13.60
C LYS A 194 -5.10 -0.86 12.11
N GLY A 195 -5.82 -1.54 11.23
CA GLY A 195 -5.52 -1.63 9.81
C GLY A 195 -6.76 -1.83 8.93
N TRP A 196 -6.54 -1.80 7.62
CA TRP A 196 -7.60 -1.84 6.62
C TRP A 196 -8.40 -3.16 6.65
N SER A 197 -7.74 -4.32 6.71
CA SER A 197 -8.41 -5.62 6.61
C SER A 197 -9.44 -5.83 7.71
N GLU A 198 -9.15 -5.40 8.93
CA GLU A 198 -10.06 -5.49 10.08
C GLU A 198 -11.29 -4.60 9.85
N ALA A 199 -11.09 -3.34 9.43
CA ALA A 199 -12.19 -2.42 9.16
C ALA A 199 -13.11 -2.94 8.06
N TYR A 200 -12.53 -3.42 6.97
CA TYR A 200 -13.31 -3.92 5.83
C TYR A 200 -14.09 -5.19 6.19
N GLY A 201 -13.48 -6.08 6.99
CA GLY A 201 -14.15 -7.26 7.55
C GLY A 201 -15.39 -6.91 8.37
N MET A 202 -15.28 -5.95 9.32
CA MET A 202 -16.40 -5.46 10.12
C MET A 202 -17.56 -4.91 9.26
N PHE A 203 -17.24 -4.18 8.20
CA PHE A 203 -18.24 -3.70 7.25
C PHE A 203 -18.96 -4.85 6.53
N LEU A 204 -18.22 -5.86 6.07
CA LEU A 204 -18.80 -7.02 5.39
C LEU A 204 -19.69 -7.85 6.34
N GLU A 205 -19.34 -7.92 7.61
CA GLU A 205 -20.14 -8.55 8.67
C GLU A 205 -21.37 -7.72 9.07
N GLY A 206 -21.48 -6.48 8.57
CA GLY A 206 -22.62 -5.60 8.78
C GLY A 206 -22.58 -4.81 10.09
N GLU A 207 -21.40 -4.66 10.69
CA GLU A 207 -21.21 -3.91 11.94
C GLU A 207 -21.21 -2.37 11.71
N ALA A 208 -21.12 -1.93 10.45
CA ALA A 208 -21.21 -0.53 10.08
C ALA A 208 -21.93 -0.35 8.73
N ASP A 209 -22.48 0.85 8.50
CA ASP A 209 -23.15 1.22 7.25
C ASP A 209 -22.13 1.54 6.15
N MET A 210 -20.99 2.09 6.54
CA MET A 210 -19.91 2.47 5.63
C MET A 210 -18.54 2.19 6.25
N VAL A 211 -17.55 1.96 5.39
CA VAL A 211 -16.15 1.75 5.78
C VAL A 211 -15.23 2.65 4.96
N LEU A 212 -14.21 3.19 5.60
CA LEU A 212 -13.14 3.86 4.89
C LEU A 212 -12.31 2.84 4.10
N SER A 213 -12.23 3.02 2.80
CA SER A 213 -11.50 2.20 1.85
C SER A 213 -11.14 3.03 0.61
N TYR A 214 -11.37 2.49 -0.60
CA TYR A 214 -10.97 3.13 -1.85
C TYR A 214 -12.11 3.19 -2.86
N THR A 215 -12.02 4.13 -3.80
CA THR A 215 -12.95 4.19 -4.94
C THR A 215 -12.90 2.91 -5.79
N THR A 216 -11.81 2.17 -5.71
CA THR A 216 -11.58 0.91 -6.43
C THR A 216 -12.09 -0.34 -5.71
N SER A 217 -12.39 -0.26 -4.41
CA SER A 217 -12.85 -1.43 -3.64
C SER A 217 -14.08 -2.14 -4.21
N PRO A 218 -15.06 -1.45 -4.84
CA PRO A 218 -16.18 -2.14 -5.47
C PRO A 218 -15.79 -3.11 -6.60
N ALA A 219 -14.62 -2.94 -7.23
CA ALA A 219 -14.15 -3.83 -8.29
C ALA A 219 -13.95 -5.27 -7.80
N TYR A 220 -13.47 -5.46 -6.56
CA TYR A 220 -13.35 -6.78 -5.95
C TYR A 220 -14.69 -7.52 -5.96
N HIS A 221 -15.72 -6.89 -5.43
CA HIS A 221 -17.05 -7.51 -5.34
C HIS A 221 -17.63 -7.77 -6.72
N LEU A 222 -17.53 -6.80 -7.64
CA LEU A 222 -18.06 -6.92 -8.98
C LEU A 222 -17.37 -8.05 -9.77
N ILE A 223 -16.04 -8.12 -9.73
CA ILE A 223 -15.25 -9.01 -10.59
C ILE A 223 -15.08 -10.39 -9.96
N ALA A 224 -14.66 -10.47 -8.68
CA ALA A 224 -14.36 -11.71 -8.03
C ALA A 224 -15.61 -12.41 -7.45
N GLU A 225 -16.57 -11.64 -6.93
CA GLU A 225 -17.76 -12.17 -6.28
C GLU A 225 -19.03 -12.09 -7.15
N GLN A 226 -18.96 -11.39 -8.30
CA GLN A 226 -20.12 -11.09 -9.16
C GLN A 226 -21.25 -10.37 -8.39
N ASP A 227 -20.86 -9.55 -7.40
CA ASP A 227 -21.73 -8.74 -6.55
C ASP A 227 -21.56 -7.26 -6.90
N ASP A 228 -22.57 -6.64 -7.48
CA ASP A 228 -22.60 -5.23 -7.82
C ASP A 228 -23.18 -4.35 -6.72
N THR A 229 -23.44 -4.88 -5.53
CA THR A 229 -24.12 -4.15 -4.45
C THR A 229 -23.21 -3.14 -3.75
N LYS A 230 -21.89 -3.31 -3.79
CA LYS A 230 -20.95 -2.39 -3.15
C LYS A 230 -20.64 -1.20 -4.04
N ALA A 231 -20.54 -0.02 -3.44
CA ALA A 231 -20.22 1.22 -4.14
C ALA A 231 -19.40 2.15 -3.26
N ALA A 232 -18.65 3.05 -3.87
CA ALA A 232 -17.95 4.13 -3.18
C ALA A 232 -18.81 5.40 -3.20
N ALA A 233 -18.91 6.09 -2.07
CA ALA A 233 -19.69 7.33 -1.95
C ALA A 233 -18.95 8.51 -2.61
N PRO A 234 -19.59 9.25 -3.55
CA PRO A 234 -18.96 10.37 -4.22
C PRO A 234 -19.03 11.65 -3.36
N PHE A 235 -17.89 12.01 -2.76
CA PHE A 235 -17.81 13.22 -1.91
C PHE A 235 -17.54 14.47 -2.75
N ALA A 236 -18.31 15.52 -2.49
CA ALA A 236 -18.23 16.78 -3.23
C ALA A 236 -16.95 17.57 -2.95
N GLU A 237 -16.33 17.38 -1.80
CA GLU A 237 -15.02 17.94 -1.46
C GLU A 237 -13.91 17.44 -2.38
N GLY A 238 -14.14 16.34 -3.10
CA GLY A 238 -13.17 15.56 -3.83
C GLY A 238 -12.71 14.36 -3.04
N HIS A 239 -11.80 13.57 -3.62
CA HIS A 239 -11.22 12.40 -2.99
C HIS A 239 -9.70 12.55 -2.88
N TYR A 240 -9.14 12.12 -1.77
CA TYR A 240 -7.71 12.19 -1.53
C TYR A 240 -7.01 11.03 -2.21
N MET A 241 -6.02 11.35 -3.04
CA MET A 241 -5.23 10.37 -3.79
C MET A 241 -4.19 9.73 -2.89
N GLN A 242 -4.01 8.43 -3.07
CA GLN A 242 -2.89 7.65 -2.56
C GLN A 242 -2.08 7.13 -3.75
N ILE A 243 -0.76 7.18 -3.65
CA ILE A 243 0.16 6.48 -4.54
C ILE A 243 1.06 5.65 -3.64
N GLU A 244 0.99 4.33 -3.79
CA GLU A 244 1.84 3.41 -3.03
C GLU A 244 3.19 3.23 -3.71
N VAL A 245 4.21 3.09 -2.89
CA VAL A 245 5.60 3.06 -3.36
C VAL A 245 6.40 1.93 -2.71
N ALA A 246 7.43 1.49 -3.43
CA ALA A 246 8.48 0.64 -2.89
C ALA A 246 9.84 1.34 -2.95
N ALA A 247 10.73 0.96 -2.05
CA ALA A 247 12.09 1.50 -2.03
C ALA A 247 13.11 0.48 -1.50
N LYS A 248 14.31 0.51 -2.06
CA LYS A 248 15.45 -0.29 -1.61
C LYS A 248 16.09 0.32 -0.37
N LEU A 249 16.46 -0.52 0.61
CA LEU A 249 17.22 -0.09 1.79
C LEU A 249 18.69 0.13 1.41
N ALA A 250 19.28 1.22 1.91
CA ALA A 250 20.68 1.55 1.69
C ALA A 250 21.64 0.52 2.30
N GLY A 251 21.20 -0.16 3.38
CA GLY A 251 21.97 -1.19 4.09
C GLY A 251 21.73 -2.62 3.60
N THR A 252 21.00 -2.82 2.49
CA THR A 252 20.71 -4.17 1.98
C THR A 252 21.96 -4.99 1.69
N GLY A 253 21.94 -6.26 2.08
CA GLY A 253 22.95 -7.25 1.69
C GLY A 253 22.78 -7.78 0.27
N GLN A 254 21.66 -7.45 -0.41
CA GLN A 254 21.26 -7.96 -1.73
C GLN A 254 20.98 -6.81 -2.72
N PRO A 255 21.89 -5.85 -2.92
CA PRO A 255 21.58 -4.64 -3.69
C PRO A 255 21.18 -4.91 -5.15
N GLU A 256 21.85 -5.85 -5.81
CA GLU A 256 21.54 -6.20 -7.21
C GLU A 256 20.18 -6.90 -7.34
N LEU A 257 19.84 -7.75 -6.37
CA LEU A 257 18.56 -8.46 -6.35
C LEU A 257 17.41 -7.50 -6.00
N ALA A 258 17.64 -6.55 -5.09
CA ALA A 258 16.69 -5.48 -4.79
C ALA A 258 16.44 -4.59 -6.03
N ASP A 259 17.49 -4.21 -6.77
CA ASP A 259 17.33 -3.46 -8.03
C ASP A 259 16.55 -4.26 -9.08
N LYS A 260 16.80 -5.57 -9.17
CA LYS A 260 16.07 -6.47 -10.06
C LYS A 260 14.59 -6.56 -9.68
N PHE A 261 14.29 -6.58 -8.38
CA PHE A 261 12.90 -6.58 -7.90
C PHE A 261 12.19 -5.25 -8.21
N LEU A 262 12.83 -4.10 -7.94
CA LEU A 262 12.25 -2.81 -8.30
C LEU A 262 12.04 -2.66 -9.81
N GLN A 263 12.96 -3.20 -10.65
CA GLN A 263 12.79 -3.24 -12.09
C GLN A 263 11.62 -4.15 -12.52
N PHE A 264 11.43 -5.28 -11.85
CA PHE A 264 10.28 -6.15 -12.06
C PHE A 264 8.97 -5.45 -11.71
N MET A 265 8.93 -4.66 -10.63
CA MET A 265 7.72 -3.93 -10.21
C MET A 265 7.18 -2.95 -11.26
N VAL A 266 8.03 -2.43 -12.15
CA VAL A 266 7.61 -1.55 -13.25
C VAL A 266 7.40 -2.30 -14.57
N SER A 267 7.40 -3.64 -14.53
CA SER A 267 7.14 -4.47 -15.69
C SER A 267 5.68 -4.93 -15.74
N ASP A 268 5.26 -5.35 -16.93
CA ASP A 268 3.93 -5.94 -17.15
C ASP A 268 3.68 -7.17 -16.26
N GLY A 269 4.73 -7.95 -15.97
CA GLY A 269 4.66 -9.14 -15.11
C GLY A 269 4.23 -8.85 -13.66
N PHE A 270 4.49 -7.64 -13.15
CA PHE A 270 4.02 -7.20 -11.84
C PHE A 270 2.72 -6.39 -11.97
N GLN A 271 2.69 -5.43 -12.89
CA GLN A 271 1.60 -4.46 -13.00
C GLN A 271 0.26 -5.13 -13.38
N SER A 272 0.28 -6.26 -14.12
CA SER A 272 -0.92 -7.04 -14.44
C SER A 272 -1.51 -7.80 -13.23
N ILE A 273 -0.73 -8.00 -12.17
CA ILE A 273 -1.20 -8.66 -10.93
C ILE A 273 -2.05 -7.69 -10.10
N ILE A 274 -1.68 -6.42 -10.04
CA ILE A 274 -2.24 -5.41 -9.13
C ILE A 274 -3.78 -5.24 -9.26
N PRO A 275 -4.36 -5.08 -10.46
CA PRO A 275 -5.79 -4.77 -10.57
C PRO A 275 -6.72 -5.86 -10.01
N THR A 276 -6.29 -7.13 -9.99
CA THR A 276 -7.13 -8.27 -9.58
C THR A 276 -6.73 -8.91 -8.26
N THR A 277 -5.69 -8.39 -7.59
CA THR A 277 -5.24 -8.90 -6.30
C THR A 277 -5.11 -7.81 -5.23
N ASN A 278 -4.66 -6.61 -5.62
CA ASN A 278 -4.63 -5.43 -4.75
C ASN A 278 -5.83 -4.50 -4.95
N TRP A 279 -6.57 -4.71 -6.05
CA TRP A 279 -7.77 -3.95 -6.39
C TRP A 279 -7.53 -2.43 -6.46
N MET A 280 -6.35 -2.05 -6.96
CA MET A 280 -5.91 -0.68 -7.17
C MET A 280 -5.62 -0.43 -8.65
N TYR A 281 -5.55 0.83 -9.06
CA TYR A 281 -5.02 1.17 -10.37
C TYR A 281 -3.52 0.91 -10.39
N PRO A 282 -2.97 0.17 -11.38
CA PRO A 282 -1.53 -0.02 -11.51
C PRO A 282 -0.85 1.30 -11.87
N ALA A 283 0.39 1.50 -11.44
CA ALA A 283 1.16 2.70 -11.79
C ALA A 283 1.55 2.76 -13.28
N ILE A 284 1.56 1.61 -13.94
CA ILE A 284 1.74 1.45 -15.39
C ILE A 284 0.63 0.52 -15.87
N THR A 285 -0.15 0.99 -16.82
CA THR A 285 -1.25 0.20 -17.38
C THR A 285 -0.71 -1.06 -18.06
N PRO A 286 -1.16 -2.27 -17.68
CA PRO A 286 -0.74 -3.51 -18.31
C PRO A 286 -1.07 -3.54 -19.81
N ALA A 287 -0.33 -4.35 -20.57
CA ALA A 287 -0.52 -4.48 -22.01
C ALA A 287 -1.96 -4.91 -22.41
N ASP A 288 -2.58 -5.74 -21.59
CA ASP A 288 -3.97 -6.20 -21.78
C ASP A 288 -5.03 -5.19 -21.25
N GLY A 289 -4.59 -4.06 -20.68
CA GLY A 289 -5.46 -3.05 -20.08
C GLY A 289 -5.92 -3.40 -18.66
N LEU A 290 -6.91 -2.64 -18.17
CA LEU A 290 -7.56 -2.93 -16.89
C LEU A 290 -8.66 -3.99 -17.07
N PRO A 291 -8.95 -4.79 -16.04
CA PRO A 291 -10.06 -5.74 -16.08
C PRO A 291 -11.41 -5.04 -16.33
N ASP A 292 -12.31 -5.73 -17.05
CA ASP A 292 -13.69 -5.28 -17.22
C ASP A 292 -14.33 -5.03 -15.86
N GLY A 293 -15.02 -3.90 -15.71
CA GLY A 293 -15.61 -3.46 -14.45
C GLY A 293 -14.91 -2.26 -13.82
N PHE A 294 -13.60 -2.05 -14.08
CA PHE A 294 -12.90 -0.85 -13.61
C PHE A 294 -13.44 0.45 -14.21
N GLU A 295 -14.00 0.40 -15.41
CA GLU A 295 -14.65 1.54 -16.08
C GLU A 295 -15.95 1.98 -15.39
N THR A 296 -16.52 1.14 -14.52
CA THR A 296 -17.74 1.44 -13.75
C THR A 296 -17.46 2.18 -12.44
N LEU A 297 -16.19 2.24 -12.02
CA LEU A 297 -15.78 2.85 -10.76
C LEU A 297 -15.95 4.38 -10.82
N ILE A 298 -16.28 4.98 -9.68
CA ILE A 298 -16.43 6.43 -9.63
C ILE A 298 -15.09 7.12 -9.92
N THR A 299 -15.16 8.14 -10.79
CA THR A 299 -14.06 9.08 -10.99
C THR A 299 -14.33 10.30 -10.14
N PRO A 300 -13.45 10.67 -9.20
CA PRO A 300 -13.61 11.87 -8.38
C PRO A 300 -13.74 13.14 -9.21
N ALA A 301 -14.71 14.01 -8.86
CA ALA A 301 -14.86 15.31 -9.51
C ALA A 301 -13.67 16.24 -9.24
N LYS A 302 -12.97 16.02 -8.12
CA LYS A 302 -11.76 16.73 -7.70
C LYS A 302 -10.80 15.74 -7.06
N SER A 303 -9.56 15.76 -7.53
CA SER A 303 -8.44 15.05 -6.92
C SER A 303 -7.78 15.94 -5.88
N LEU A 304 -7.61 15.43 -4.68
CA LEU A 304 -6.89 16.04 -3.58
C LEU A 304 -5.59 15.27 -3.36
N LEU A 305 -4.51 15.96 -3.14
CA LEU A 305 -3.21 15.37 -2.80
C LEU A 305 -2.32 16.43 -2.18
N VAL A 306 -1.98 16.26 -0.93
CA VAL A 306 -0.99 17.11 -0.26
C VAL A 306 0.41 16.66 -0.69
N PRO A 307 1.29 17.57 -1.14
CA PRO A 307 2.69 17.21 -1.43
C PRO A 307 3.38 16.60 -0.19
N ALA A 308 4.24 15.61 -0.40
CA ALA A 308 4.84 14.79 0.67
C ALA A 308 5.46 15.61 1.82
N GLY A 309 6.24 16.67 1.52
CA GLY A 309 6.82 17.53 2.57
C GLY A 309 5.79 18.35 3.34
N GLN A 310 4.64 18.68 2.73
CA GLN A 310 3.53 19.33 3.43
C GLN A 310 2.72 18.32 4.25
N ALA A 311 2.53 17.09 3.75
CA ALA A 311 1.86 16.02 4.49
C ALA A 311 2.59 15.73 5.80
N ASP A 312 3.92 15.66 5.78
CA ASP A 312 4.74 15.50 6.98
C ASP A 312 4.57 16.66 7.96
N ALA A 313 4.61 17.91 7.46
CA ALA A 313 4.46 19.10 8.31
C ALA A 313 3.05 19.23 8.93
N LEU A 314 2.01 18.75 8.25
CA LEU A 314 0.62 18.82 8.73
C LEU A 314 0.25 17.68 9.67
N ARG A 315 0.91 16.53 9.55
CA ARG A 315 0.51 15.28 10.21
C ARG A 315 0.35 15.40 11.72
N ASP A 316 1.35 15.96 12.41
CA ASP A 316 1.33 16.00 13.88
C ASP A 316 0.22 16.91 14.42
N ALA A 317 -0.02 18.05 13.76
CA ALA A 317 -1.09 18.96 14.13
C ALA A 317 -2.46 18.32 13.85
N ALA A 318 -2.65 17.74 12.66
CA ALA A 318 -3.89 17.06 12.28
C ALA A 318 -4.18 15.86 13.19
N LEU A 319 -3.14 15.10 13.59
CA LEU A 319 -3.28 14.01 14.54
C LEU A 319 -3.72 14.49 15.92
N ALA A 320 -3.18 15.60 16.42
CA ALA A 320 -3.58 16.19 17.69
C ALA A 320 -5.05 16.68 17.66
N GLU A 321 -5.47 17.28 16.55
CA GLU A 321 -6.87 17.67 16.31
C GLU A 321 -7.81 16.47 16.38
N TRP A 322 -7.48 15.40 15.64
CA TRP A 322 -8.25 14.14 15.58
C TRP A 322 -8.34 13.46 16.95
N LEU A 323 -7.20 13.31 17.67
CA LEU A 323 -7.17 12.73 19.01
C LEU A 323 -8.03 13.51 20.00
N THR A 324 -8.01 14.85 19.92
CA THR A 324 -8.80 15.72 20.79
C THR A 324 -10.30 15.52 20.54
N ALA A 325 -10.71 15.46 19.28
CA ALA A 325 -12.10 15.27 18.91
C ALA A 325 -12.66 13.91 19.34
N LEU A 326 -11.87 12.83 19.18
CA LEU A 326 -12.32 11.46 19.51
C LEU A 326 -12.12 11.06 20.99
N SER A 327 -11.53 11.92 21.81
CA SER A 327 -11.33 11.65 23.25
C SER A 327 -12.47 12.12 24.15
N LYS A 328 -13.54 12.66 23.55
CA LYS A 328 -14.70 13.22 24.28
C LYS A 328 -15.68 12.16 24.78
#